data_109b1bf659625295f3648bfb3a9e03d9
#
_entry.id   109b1bf659625295f3648bfb3a9e03d9
#
_cell.length_a   1.000
_cell.length_b   1.000
_cell.length_c   1.000
_cell.angle_alpha   90.00
_cell.angle_beta   90.00
_cell.angle_gamma   90.00
#
_symmetry.space_group_name_H-M   'P 1'
#
loop_
_entity.id
_entity.type
_entity.pdbx_description
1 polymer ?
#
loop_
_entity_poly.entity_id
_entity_poly.type
_entity_poly.pdbx_seq_one_letter_code
_entity_poly.pdbx_strand_id
1 'polypeptide(L)'
;MTGLLTPPPGWQTLVTVPGVQLDGRGVRAGAAPEAVALGLGDVPEMLELVGLTKPGPFLDRTVELGTYLGIRHEGRLVAMAGERMRPEGWSEISAVCTHPDHRGRGLAARLIRAVAAEVRERGERPFLHAAAANTGAVRLYESMGFTLRRSPLFLGVRTPAP
;
A
#
# COMPACT_ATOMS: atom_id res chain seq x y z
N MET A 1 21.47 -2.78 -8.81
CA MET A 1 22.11 -3.62 -7.79
C MET A 1 21.05 -4.00 -6.76
N THR A 2 20.65 -5.25 -6.71
CA THR A 2 19.89 -5.81 -5.60
C THR A 2 20.86 -5.99 -4.44
N GLY A 3 20.99 -4.97 -3.61
CA GLY A 3 21.78 -5.09 -2.39
C GLY A 3 21.05 -6.06 -1.46
N LEU A 4 21.66 -7.17 -1.14
CA LEU A 4 21.35 -7.91 0.07
C LEU A 4 21.52 -6.92 1.23
N LEU A 5 20.42 -6.45 1.78
CA LEU A 5 20.44 -5.68 3.02
C LEU A 5 20.87 -6.65 4.11
N THR A 6 22.15 -6.64 4.43
CA THR A 6 22.65 -7.28 5.63
C THR A 6 22.27 -6.37 6.80
N PRO A 7 21.47 -6.84 7.76
CA PRO A 7 21.19 -6.04 8.95
C PRO A 7 22.47 -5.58 9.63
N PRO A 8 22.47 -4.42 10.30
CA PRO A 8 23.63 -3.98 11.07
C PRO A 8 24.05 -5.03 12.10
N PRO A 9 25.32 -5.01 12.55
CA PRO A 9 25.78 -5.92 13.61
C PRO A 9 24.87 -5.87 14.83
N GLY A 10 24.56 -7.03 15.37
CA GLY A 10 23.69 -7.19 16.55
C GLY A 10 22.18 -7.17 16.26
N TRP A 11 21.77 -6.85 15.04
CA TRP A 11 20.34 -6.93 14.65
C TRP A 11 19.97 -8.37 14.27
N GLN A 12 18.80 -8.80 14.71
CA GLN A 12 18.29 -10.15 14.44
C GLN A 12 17.24 -10.11 13.33
N THR A 13 17.44 -10.87 12.24
CA THR A 13 16.40 -11.10 11.23
C THR A 13 15.36 -12.04 11.80
N LEU A 14 14.11 -11.59 11.86
CA LEU A 14 12.95 -12.35 12.32
C LEU A 14 12.19 -13.03 11.19
N VAL A 15 12.07 -12.34 10.05
CA VAL A 15 11.35 -12.82 8.90
C VAL A 15 11.94 -12.23 7.62
N THR A 16 11.91 -13.06 6.57
CA THR A 16 12.29 -12.66 5.21
C THR A 16 11.13 -12.98 4.29
N VAL A 17 10.62 -11.98 3.56
CA VAL A 17 9.49 -12.13 2.66
C VAL A 17 9.90 -11.70 1.26
N PRO A 18 9.88 -12.61 0.26
CA PRO A 18 10.03 -12.23 -1.13
C PRO A 18 8.94 -11.25 -1.56
N GLY A 19 9.34 -10.15 -2.18
CA GLY A 19 8.46 -9.11 -2.63
C GLY A 19 8.56 -8.81 -4.11
N VAL A 20 7.65 -8.01 -4.60
CA VAL A 20 7.69 -7.35 -5.90
C VAL A 20 7.56 -5.86 -5.71
N GLN A 21 8.31 -5.09 -6.48
CA GLN A 21 8.13 -3.65 -6.64
C GLN A 21 7.60 -3.39 -8.04
N LEU A 22 6.47 -2.71 -8.13
CA LEU A 22 5.77 -2.45 -9.38
C LEU A 22 5.75 -0.95 -9.66
N ASP A 23 6.11 -0.58 -10.89
CA ASP A 23 6.09 0.78 -11.42
C ASP A 23 4.69 1.10 -11.96
N GLY A 24 4.08 2.17 -11.50
CA GLY A 24 2.73 2.58 -11.85
C GLY A 24 2.63 3.63 -12.96
N ARG A 25 3.69 3.88 -13.74
CA ARG A 25 3.64 4.85 -14.86
C ARG A 25 2.54 4.55 -15.88
N GLY A 26 2.25 3.28 -16.12
CA GLY A 26 1.20 2.83 -17.04
C GLY A 26 -0.23 2.82 -16.45
N VAL A 27 -0.39 3.06 -15.16
CA VAL A 27 -1.70 3.03 -14.51
C VAL A 27 -2.58 4.17 -15.02
N ARG A 28 -3.81 3.87 -15.37
CA ARG A 28 -4.80 4.91 -15.68
C ARG A 28 -5.30 5.51 -14.36
N ALA A 29 -4.89 6.76 -14.10
CA ALA A 29 -5.43 7.55 -13.01
C ALA A 29 -6.92 7.85 -13.25
N GLY A 30 -7.69 8.02 -12.19
CA GLY A 30 -9.11 8.33 -12.32
C GLY A 30 -9.72 8.66 -10.96
N ALA A 31 -10.77 9.48 -10.95
CA ALA A 31 -11.49 9.82 -9.75
C ALA A 31 -12.26 8.62 -9.18
N ALA A 32 -12.45 8.63 -7.87
CA ALA A 32 -13.38 7.78 -7.13
C ALA A 32 -14.31 8.69 -6.33
N PRO A 33 -15.43 9.15 -6.91
CA PRO A 33 -16.27 10.16 -6.27
C PRO A 33 -16.90 9.70 -4.94
N GLU A 34 -16.98 8.39 -4.72
CA GLU A 34 -17.44 7.80 -3.46
C GLU A 34 -16.33 7.69 -2.40
N ALA A 35 -15.09 7.95 -2.77
CA ALA A 35 -13.98 7.90 -1.81
C ALA A 35 -13.96 9.16 -0.95
N VAL A 36 -13.65 8.98 0.32
CA VAL A 36 -13.47 10.05 1.29
C VAL A 36 -12.02 10.07 1.77
N ALA A 37 -11.50 11.25 2.06
CA ALA A 37 -10.21 11.38 2.71
C ALA A 37 -10.30 10.83 4.14
N LEU A 38 -9.29 10.03 4.52
CA LEU A 38 -9.14 9.48 5.85
C LEU A 38 -8.05 10.24 6.61
N GLY A 39 -8.29 10.47 7.89
CA GLY A 39 -7.38 11.20 8.77
C GLY A 39 -7.21 10.51 10.13
N LEU A 40 -6.62 11.24 11.08
CA LEU A 40 -6.36 10.73 12.44
C LEU A 40 -7.62 10.21 13.14
N GLY A 41 -8.79 10.84 12.91
CA GLY A 41 -10.06 10.40 13.48
C GLY A 41 -10.53 9.03 12.98
N ASP A 42 -10.07 8.60 11.80
CA ASP A 42 -10.45 7.32 11.19
C ASP A 42 -9.50 6.16 11.55
N VAL A 43 -8.39 6.46 12.25
CA VAL A 43 -7.35 5.45 12.58
C VAL A 43 -7.91 4.21 13.26
N PRO A 44 -8.84 4.28 14.22
CA PRO A 44 -9.41 3.07 14.82
C PRO A 44 -10.05 2.13 13.80
N GLU A 45 -10.86 2.65 12.87
CA GLU A 45 -11.48 1.83 11.80
C GLU A 45 -10.47 1.33 10.78
N MET A 46 -9.44 2.15 10.47
CA MET A 46 -8.35 1.75 9.59
C MET A 46 -7.58 0.57 10.17
N LEU A 47 -7.27 0.60 11.47
CA LEU A 47 -6.59 -0.49 12.18
C LEU A 47 -7.46 -1.76 12.25
N GLU A 48 -8.76 -1.62 12.46
CA GLU A 48 -9.70 -2.74 12.41
C GLU A 48 -9.65 -3.43 11.03
N LEU A 49 -9.76 -2.63 9.95
CA LEU A 49 -9.71 -3.14 8.58
C LEU A 49 -8.34 -3.78 8.25
N VAL A 50 -7.24 -3.20 8.73
CA VAL A 50 -5.88 -3.76 8.60
C VAL A 50 -5.76 -5.08 9.36
N GLY A 51 -6.25 -5.16 10.58
CA GLY A 51 -6.26 -6.38 11.39
C GLY A 51 -6.97 -7.54 10.70
N LEU A 52 -8.07 -7.23 10.02
CA LEU A 52 -8.88 -8.20 9.28
C LEU A 52 -8.22 -8.63 7.94
N THR A 53 -7.56 -7.71 7.24
CA THR A 53 -7.12 -7.92 5.84
C THR A 53 -5.61 -8.12 5.68
N LYS A 54 -4.83 -7.69 6.66
CA LYS A 54 -3.35 -7.81 6.72
C LYS A 54 -2.63 -7.33 5.44
N PRO A 55 -2.86 -6.09 5.00
CA PRO A 55 -2.28 -5.57 3.75
C PRO A 55 -0.78 -5.30 3.84
N GLY A 56 -0.20 -5.37 5.02
CA GLY A 56 1.18 -5.03 5.35
C GLY A 56 1.26 -4.15 6.59
N PRO A 57 2.45 -3.63 6.93
CA PRO A 57 2.62 -2.80 8.12
C PRO A 57 1.78 -1.52 8.05
N PHE A 58 0.96 -1.31 9.07
CA PHE A 58 0.18 -0.11 9.30
C PHE A 58 0.04 0.09 10.81
N LEU A 59 0.40 1.26 11.31
CA LEU A 59 0.38 1.65 12.71
C LEU A 59 -0.41 2.96 12.87
N ASP A 60 -0.65 3.37 14.10
CA ASP A 60 -1.49 4.52 14.46
C ASP A 60 -1.10 5.82 13.72
N ARG A 61 0.19 6.03 13.51
CA ARG A 61 0.70 7.22 12.82
C ARG A 61 0.98 7.03 11.33
N THR A 62 0.70 5.87 10.76
CA THR A 62 0.96 5.61 9.34
C THR A 62 0.13 6.52 8.43
N VAL A 63 -1.06 6.93 8.87
CA VAL A 63 -1.93 7.87 8.16
C VAL A 63 -1.28 9.26 7.93
N GLU A 64 -0.28 9.63 8.73
CA GLU A 64 0.44 10.90 8.61
C GLU A 64 1.49 10.90 7.48
N LEU A 65 1.80 9.75 6.87
CA LEU A 65 2.84 9.62 5.84
C LEU A 65 2.42 10.13 4.46
N GLY A 66 1.12 10.33 4.22
CA GLY A 66 0.60 10.81 2.95
C GLY A 66 -0.92 10.78 2.91
N THR A 67 -1.49 10.91 1.72
CA THR A 67 -2.94 10.84 1.53
C THR A 67 -3.45 9.42 1.73
N TYR A 68 -4.56 9.30 2.44
CA TYR A 68 -5.33 8.07 2.57
C TYR A 68 -6.76 8.29 2.11
N LEU A 69 -7.26 7.41 1.26
CA LEU A 69 -8.63 7.40 0.75
C LEU A 69 -9.36 6.15 1.21
N GLY A 70 -10.61 6.28 1.59
CA GLY A 70 -11.46 5.18 1.99
C GLY A 70 -12.80 5.18 1.29
N ILE A 71 -13.40 4.00 1.17
CA ILE A 71 -14.80 3.84 0.74
C ILE A 71 -15.57 3.29 1.93
N ARG A 72 -16.73 3.92 2.21
CA ARG A 72 -17.64 3.51 3.28
C ARG A 72 -18.89 2.84 2.70
N HIS A 73 -19.41 1.88 3.43
CA HIS A 73 -20.70 1.25 3.16
C HIS A 73 -21.49 1.22 4.46
N GLU A 74 -22.69 1.78 4.45
CA GLU A 74 -23.52 1.94 5.67
C GLU A 74 -22.74 2.56 6.84
N GLY A 75 -21.96 3.59 6.56
CA GLY A 75 -21.13 4.31 7.53
C GLY A 75 -19.80 3.63 7.91
N ARG A 76 -19.60 2.35 7.61
CA ARG A 76 -18.39 1.58 7.97
C ARG A 76 -17.32 1.65 6.88
N LEU A 77 -16.06 1.75 7.25
CA LEU A 77 -14.93 1.69 6.32
C LEU A 77 -14.78 0.27 5.77
N VAL A 78 -14.98 0.09 4.46
CA VAL A 78 -14.93 -1.22 3.80
C VAL A 78 -13.75 -1.40 2.83
N ALA A 79 -13.11 -0.32 2.42
CA ALA A 79 -11.90 -0.37 1.64
C ALA A 79 -11.07 0.88 1.86
N MET A 80 -9.74 0.76 1.78
CA MET A 80 -8.83 1.90 1.80
C MET A 80 -7.61 1.66 0.92
N ALA A 81 -6.97 2.75 0.54
CA ALA A 81 -5.63 2.82 -0.04
C ALA A 81 -5.02 4.17 0.33
N GLY A 82 -3.71 4.25 0.42
CA GLY A 82 -3.04 5.51 0.71
C GLY A 82 -1.58 5.49 0.32
N GLU A 83 -0.83 6.45 0.82
CA GLU A 83 0.58 6.64 0.51
C GLU A 83 1.45 6.35 1.74
N ARG A 84 2.69 5.87 1.53
CA ARG A 84 3.61 5.55 2.63
C ARG A 84 5.00 6.15 2.44
N MET A 85 5.73 5.76 1.41
CA MET A 85 7.07 6.26 1.13
C MET A 85 7.06 7.23 -0.04
N ARG A 86 7.78 8.35 0.10
CA ARG A 86 7.87 9.39 -0.93
C ARG A 86 9.34 9.73 -1.24
N PRO A 87 10.08 8.81 -1.91
CA PRO A 87 11.38 9.15 -2.44
C PRO A 87 11.22 10.19 -3.57
N GLU A 88 12.24 10.99 -3.81
CA GLU A 88 12.23 12.07 -4.79
C GLU A 88 11.62 11.63 -6.14
N GLY A 89 10.58 12.35 -6.57
CA GLY A 89 9.84 12.10 -7.80
C GLY A 89 8.93 10.86 -7.81
N TRP A 90 8.76 10.19 -6.65
CA TRP A 90 7.93 8.99 -6.53
C TRP A 90 7.09 8.97 -5.26
N SER A 91 5.91 8.35 -5.33
CA SER A 91 5.10 8.05 -4.15
C SER A 91 4.60 6.62 -4.16
N GLU A 92 4.73 5.93 -3.01
CA GLU A 92 4.30 4.55 -2.85
C GLU A 92 2.82 4.48 -2.49
N ILE A 93 2.04 3.81 -3.34
CA ILE A 93 0.69 3.40 -2.99
C ILE A 93 0.77 2.21 -2.04
N SER A 94 0.14 2.30 -0.89
CA SER A 94 0.25 1.33 0.20
C SER A 94 -1.09 1.10 0.89
N ALA A 95 -1.12 0.16 1.86
CA ALA A 95 -2.28 -0.18 2.67
C ALA A 95 -3.55 -0.49 1.86
N VAL A 96 -3.38 -0.97 0.62
CA VAL A 96 -4.51 -1.34 -0.25
C VAL A 96 -5.21 -2.55 0.33
N CYS A 97 -6.43 -2.37 0.79
CA CYS A 97 -7.22 -3.46 1.35
C CYS A 97 -8.73 -3.25 1.18
N THR A 98 -9.46 -4.36 1.20
CA THR A 98 -10.91 -4.39 1.09
C THR A 98 -11.45 -5.45 2.03
N HIS A 99 -12.46 -5.08 2.83
CA HIS A 99 -13.18 -5.99 3.71
C HIS A 99 -13.62 -7.24 2.94
N PRO A 100 -13.48 -8.45 3.49
CA PRO A 100 -13.80 -9.71 2.79
C PRO A 100 -15.16 -9.69 2.11
N ASP A 101 -16.22 -9.25 2.80
CA ASP A 101 -17.60 -9.24 2.28
C ASP A 101 -17.83 -8.20 1.15
N HIS A 102 -16.87 -7.33 0.91
CA HIS A 102 -16.94 -6.29 -0.11
C HIS A 102 -15.95 -6.51 -1.26
N ARG A 103 -15.23 -7.64 -1.29
CA ARG A 103 -14.32 -8.01 -2.38
C ARG A 103 -15.08 -8.27 -3.68
N GLY A 104 -14.36 -8.30 -4.80
CA GLY A 104 -14.94 -8.54 -6.12
C GLY A 104 -15.74 -7.36 -6.71
N ARG A 105 -15.87 -6.25 -5.98
CA ARG A 105 -16.63 -5.05 -6.41
C ARG A 105 -15.75 -3.95 -7.01
N GLY A 106 -14.46 -4.21 -7.22
CA GLY A 106 -13.51 -3.26 -7.81
C GLY A 106 -13.09 -2.09 -6.91
N LEU A 107 -13.41 -2.11 -5.59
CA LEU A 107 -13.12 -1.01 -4.66
C LEU A 107 -11.64 -0.66 -4.61
N ALA A 108 -10.76 -1.67 -4.44
CA ALA A 108 -9.33 -1.47 -4.43
C ALA A 108 -8.82 -0.80 -5.72
N ALA A 109 -9.29 -1.24 -6.89
CA ALA A 109 -8.87 -0.67 -8.16
C ALA A 109 -9.28 0.81 -8.31
N ARG A 110 -10.48 1.18 -7.83
CA ARG A 110 -10.92 2.58 -7.84
C ARG A 110 -10.08 3.45 -6.92
N LEU A 111 -9.82 3.00 -5.69
CA LEU A 111 -8.97 3.72 -4.74
C LEU A 111 -7.54 3.88 -5.24
N ILE A 112 -6.95 2.82 -5.80
CA ILE A 112 -5.59 2.90 -6.39
C ILE A 112 -5.54 3.96 -7.50
N ARG A 113 -6.54 4.01 -8.38
CA ARG A 113 -6.61 5.02 -9.46
C ARG A 113 -6.74 6.44 -8.90
N ALA A 114 -7.52 6.62 -7.85
CA ALA A 114 -7.69 7.91 -7.20
C ALA A 114 -6.40 8.38 -6.52
N VAL A 115 -5.74 7.52 -5.74
CA VAL A 115 -4.43 7.83 -5.15
C VAL A 115 -3.38 8.10 -6.24
N ALA A 116 -3.38 7.32 -7.33
CA ALA A 116 -2.47 7.57 -8.46
C ALA A 116 -2.74 8.91 -9.15
N ALA A 117 -4.00 9.38 -9.18
CA ALA A 117 -4.34 10.71 -9.68
C ALA A 117 -3.69 11.80 -8.82
N GLU A 118 -3.89 11.76 -7.51
CA GLU A 118 -3.30 12.72 -6.57
C GLU A 118 -1.76 12.71 -6.60
N VAL A 119 -1.15 11.53 -6.69
CA VAL A 119 0.32 11.41 -6.87
C VAL A 119 0.78 12.15 -8.12
N ARG A 120 0.08 11.98 -9.24
CA ARG A 120 0.45 12.61 -10.52
C ARG A 120 0.19 14.11 -10.55
N GLU A 121 -0.86 14.59 -9.89
CA GLU A 121 -1.13 16.03 -9.75
C GLU A 121 0.01 16.77 -9.09
N ARG A 122 0.77 16.09 -8.21
CA ARG A 122 1.99 16.61 -7.60
C ARG A 122 3.24 16.44 -8.46
N GLY A 123 3.12 15.91 -9.68
CA GLY A 123 4.24 15.63 -10.57
C GLY A 123 5.05 14.39 -10.20
N GLU A 124 4.57 13.57 -9.26
CA GLU A 124 5.22 12.34 -8.81
C GLU A 124 4.76 11.12 -9.61
N ARG A 125 5.48 10.02 -9.49
CA ARG A 125 5.19 8.74 -10.15
C ARG A 125 4.72 7.72 -9.12
N PRO A 126 3.55 7.10 -9.30
CA PRO A 126 3.10 6.06 -8.38
C PRO A 126 3.92 4.77 -8.55
N PHE A 127 4.18 4.11 -7.44
CA PHE A 127 4.71 2.75 -7.41
C PHE A 127 4.09 2.01 -6.23
N LEU A 128 4.26 0.71 -6.16
CA LEU A 128 3.83 -0.07 -4.99
C LEU A 128 4.71 -1.30 -4.76
N HIS A 129 4.57 -1.86 -3.57
CA HIS A 129 5.13 -3.14 -3.23
C HIS A 129 4.03 -4.14 -2.85
N ALA A 130 4.30 -5.42 -3.10
CA ALA A 130 3.49 -6.51 -2.60
C ALA A 130 4.37 -7.70 -2.21
N ALA A 131 3.87 -8.56 -1.33
CA ALA A 131 4.49 -9.87 -1.15
C ALA A 131 4.34 -10.68 -2.45
N ALA A 132 5.40 -11.33 -2.91
CA ALA A 132 5.38 -12.11 -4.16
C ALA A 132 4.35 -13.25 -4.10
N ALA A 133 4.09 -13.79 -2.90
CA ALA A 133 3.08 -14.81 -2.66
C ALA A 133 1.63 -14.29 -2.80
N ASN A 134 1.39 -12.97 -2.74
CA ASN A 134 0.06 -12.39 -2.95
C ASN A 134 -0.26 -12.27 -4.44
N THR A 135 -0.39 -13.41 -5.10
CA THR A 135 -0.59 -13.49 -6.56
C THR A 135 -1.89 -12.80 -7.02
N GLY A 136 -2.92 -12.77 -6.18
CA GLY A 136 -4.17 -12.08 -6.47
C GLY A 136 -3.97 -10.56 -6.58
N ALA A 137 -3.26 -9.97 -5.64
CA ALA A 137 -2.93 -8.54 -5.70
C ALA A 137 -2.00 -8.22 -6.86
N VAL A 138 -0.97 -9.04 -7.10
CA VAL A 138 -0.03 -8.84 -8.23
C VAL A 138 -0.78 -8.81 -9.56
N ARG A 139 -1.65 -9.81 -9.82
CA ARG A 139 -2.48 -9.84 -11.04
C ARG A 139 -3.39 -8.63 -11.17
N LEU A 140 -4.00 -8.17 -10.07
CA LEU A 140 -4.80 -6.95 -10.08
C LEU A 140 -3.95 -5.77 -10.53
N TYR A 141 -2.79 -5.56 -9.93
CA TYR A 141 -1.92 -4.44 -10.25
C TYR A 141 -1.42 -4.48 -11.71
N GLU A 142 -1.00 -5.64 -12.19
CA GLU A 142 -0.61 -5.83 -13.60
C GLU A 142 -1.77 -5.52 -14.56
N SER A 143 -3.00 -5.96 -14.24
CA SER A 143 -4.19 -5.65 -15.04
C SER A 143 -4.54 -4.17 -15.07
N MET A 144 -4.07 -3.41 -14.06
CA MET A 144 -4.26 -1.96 -13.99
C MET A 144 -3.16 -1.17 -14.73
N GLY A 145 -2.12 -1.84 -15.23
CA GLY A 145 -1.01 -1.23 -15.96
C GLY A 145 0.26 -1.01 -15.13
N PHE A 146 0.34 -1.58 -13.91
CA PHE A 146 1.60 -1.65 -13.20
C PHE A 146 2.53 -2.66 -13.86
N THR A 147 3.82 -2.36 -13.87
CA THR A 147 4.84 -3.24 -14.44
C THR A 147 5.89 -3.61 -13.40
N LEU A 148 6.34 -4.87 -13.42
CA LEU A 148 7.38 -5.33 -12.50
C LEU A 148 8.67 -4.54 -12.74
N ARG A 149 9.22 -3.93 -11.69
CA ARG A 149 10.48 -3.19 -11.71
C ARG A 149 11.62 -3.97 -11.09
N ARG A 150 11.39 -4.60 -9.95
CA ARG A 150 12.37 -5.46 -9.25
C ARG A 150 11.68 -6.39 -8.26
N SER A 151 12.42 -7.40 -7.80
CA SER A 151 11.97 -8.34 -6.77
C SER A 151 12.81 -8.18 -5.49
N PRO A 152 12.45 -7.27 -4.58
CA PRO A 152 13.15 -7.08 -3.33
C PRO A 152 12.86 -8.21 -2.33
N LEU A 153 13.73 -8.32 -1.31
CA LEU A 153 13.41 -9.03 -0.08
C LEU A 153 12.99 -8.02 0.99
N PHE A 154 11.87 -8.25 1.65
CA PHE A 154 11.49 -7.54 2.86
C PHE A 154 12.04 -8.28 4.07
N LEU A 155 12.73 -7.56 4.92
CA LEU A 155 13.27 -8.09 6.16
C LEU A 155 12.52 -7.47 7.34
N GLY A 156 11.94 -8.32 8.20
CA GLY A 156 11.54 -7.92 9.53
C GLY A 156 12.72 -8.15 10.47
N VAL A 157 13.18 -7.11 11.12
CA VAL A 157 14.36 -7.16 11.99
C VAL A 157 14.04 -6.67 13.39
N ARG A 158 14.73 -7.20 14.38
CA ARG A 158 14.72 -6.73 15.77
C ARG A 158 16.04 -6.03 16.06
N THR A 159 15.96 -4.84 16.66
CA THR A 159 17.14 -4.15 17.19
C THR A 159 17.73 -4.92 18.37
N PRO A 160 19.03 -4.78 18.66
CA PRO A 160 19.59 -5.23 19.92
C PRO A 160 18.81 -4.62 21.09
N ALA A 161 18.74 -5.34 22.21
CA ALA A 161 18.27 -4.74 23.45
C ALA A 161 19.20 -3.58 23.83
N PRO A 162 18.67 -2.49 24.42
CA PRO A 162 19.49 -1.39 24.93
C PRO A 162 20.43 -1.83 26.01
#